data_002cb37795a346d28a6037076aa9415f
#
_entry.id   002cb37795a346d28a6037076aa9415f
#
_cell.length_a   1.000
_cell.length_b   1.000
_cell.length_c   1.000
_cell.angle_alpha   90.00
_cell.angle_beta   90.00
_cell.angle_gamma   90.00
#
_symmetry.space_group_name_H-M   'P 1'
#
loop_
_entity.id
_entity.type
_entity.pdbx_description
1 polymer ?
#
loop_
_entity_poly.entity_id
_entity_poly.type
_entity_poly.pdbx_seq_one_letter_code
_entity_poly.pdbx_strand_id
1 'polypeptide(L)'
;MKKTMKILIDGDIIAYVCSSAVQKDIDWGDGLWTCHAFLNDAVDYFKQLLGEIKSSLDLKWNRSEKLDWDNIVFCFSSSENYRKKLNPEYKAQRVSHRKPTCYKGLVEYIKENYNSVSYGDLEGDDIISAISTCFKNNTVIISGDKDFKTVPCSFFYNFMQDTLGYTDEKTAYKNLLKQVLTGDTADNYKGCPKIGPVTAQKLIDTNSIDISLLWNNIVVEKFKKAGLTEEDALANFNMAYLLHATDDLSHKKLPKPTFDDFTKISHTYNKLPFGDTFRGEQK
;
A
#
# COMPACT_ATOMS: atom_id res chain seq x y z
N MET A 1 9.54 19.85 22.06
CA MET A 1 8.32 19.69 21.26
C MET A 1 7.84 18.24 21.42
N LYS A 2 6.54 18.00 21.65
CA LYS A 2 6.01 16.63 21.64
C LYS A 2 6.10 16.10 20.22
N LYS A 3 6.65 14.91 20.07
CA LYS A 3 6.76 14.23 18.77
C LYS A 3 5.36 13.91 18.25
N THR A 4 5.07 14.29 17.02
CA THR A 4 3.79 14.01 16.36
C THR A 4 3.95 12.88 15.34
N MET A 5 2.92 12.05 15.20
CA MET A 5 2.86 10.98 14.22
C MET A 5 2.21 11.51 12.94
N LYS A 6 2.89 11.38 11.83
CA LYS A 6 2.34 11.72 10.51
C LYS A 6 1.30 10.68 10.08
N ILE A 7 0.18 11.15 9.55
CA ILE A 7 -0.90 10.28 9.06
C ILE A 7 -0.86 10.26 7.53
N LEU A 8 -0.72 9.06 6.99
CA LEU A 8 -0.73 8.79 5.55
C LEU A 8 -1.97 7.98 5.22
N ILE A 9 -2.78 8.45 4.30
CA ILE A 9 -4.04 7.82 3.93
C ILE A 9 -3.96 7.34 2.48
N ASP A 10 -4.35 6.09 2.26
CA ASP A 10 -4.56 5.53 0.95
C ASP A 10 -5.81 6.18 0.31
N GLY A 11 -5.55 7.17 -0.52
CA GLY A 11 -6.60 7.97 -1.15
C GLY A 11 -7.43 7.17 -2.16
N ASP A 12 -6.81 6.22 -2.84
CA ASP A 12 -7.50 5.41 -3.86
C ASP A 12 -8.56 4.50 -3.22
N ILE A 13 -8.21 3.80 -2.12
CA ILE A 13 -9.16 2.92 -1.45
C ILE A 13 -10.26 3.69 -0.74
N ILE A 14 -9.95 4.82 -0.10
CA ILE A 14 -10.95 5.68 0.54
C ILE A 14 -11.93 6.21 -0.51
N ALA A 15 -11.43 6.76 -1.61
CA ALA A 15 -12.29 7.27 -2.68
C ALA A 15 -13.15 6.16 -3.31
N TYR A 16 -12.59 4.95 -3.46
CA TYR A 16 -13.32 3.81 -3.99
C TYR A 16 -14.45 3.38 -3.04
N VAL A 17 -14.16 3.22 -1.76
CA VAL A 17 -15.15 2.81 -0.75
C VAL A 17 -16.28 3.81 -0.64
N CYS A 18 -15.97 5.11 -0.55
CA CYS A 18 -16.98 6.15 -0.41
C CYS A 18 -17.86 6.25 -1.67
N SER A 19 -17.25 6.18 -2.85
CA SER A 19 -17.99 6.25 -4.11
C SER A 19 -18.86 5.01 -4.34
N SER A 20 -18.40 3.82 -3.91
CA SER A 20 -19.17 2.59 -3.98
C SER A 20 -20.37 2.61 -3.03
N ALA A 21 -20.19 3.15 -1.83
CA ALA A 21 -21.24 3.16 -0.80
C ALA A 21 -22.47 3.98 -1.20
N VAL A 22 -22.29 5.04 -2.00
CA VAL A 22 -23.38 5.93 -2.43
C VAL A 22 -23.95 5.57 -3.81
N GLN A 23 -23.28 4.67 -4.54
CA GLN A 23 -23.74 4.26 -5.86
C GLN A 23 -24.97 3.37 -5.76
N LYS A 24 -25.96 3.64 -6.59
CA LYS A 24 -27.15 2.82 -6.77
C LYS A 24 -27.16 2.24 -8.17
N ASP A 25 -27.13 0.93 -8.27
CA ASP A 25 -27.24 0.22 -9.52
C ASP A 25 -28.70 -0.23 -9.71
N ILE A 26 -29.29 0.13 -10.84
CA ILE A 26 -30.69 -0.16 -11.18
C ILE A 26 -30.69 -1.13 -12.36
N ASP A 27 -31.27 -2.30 -12.13
CA ASP A 27 -31.55 -3.28 -13.16
C ASP A 27 -32.93 -2.99 -13.78
N TRP A 28 -32.95 -2.72 -15.08
CA TRP A 28 -34.16 -2.48 -15.85
C TRP A 28 -34.68 -3.73 -16.56
N GLY A 29 -34.06 -4.87 -16.36
CA GLY A 29 -34.31 -6.11 -17.09
C GLY A 29 -33.54 -6.18 -18.42
N ASP A 30 -33.59 -7.33 -19.06
CA ASP A 30 -32.94 -7.62 -20.35
C ASP A 30 -31.45 -7.25 -20.46
N GLY A 31 -30.76 -7.25 -19.34
CA GLY A 31 -29.34 -6.89 -19.25
C GLY A 31 -29.05 -5.36 -19.27
N LEU A 32 -30.09 -4.54 -19.20
CA LEU A 32 -29.94 -3.08 -19.11
C LEU A 32 -29.78 -2.62 -17.68
N TRP A 33 -28.60 -2.04 -17.38
CA TRP A 33 -28.24 -1.50 -16.07
C TRP A 33 -27.90 -0.02 -16.15
N THR A 34 -28.31 0.75 -15.15
CA THR A 34 -27.85 2.13 -14.96
C THR A 34 -27.27 2.29 -13.55
N CYS A 35 -26.20 3.08 -13.44
CA CYS A 35 -25.56 3.40 -12.17
C CYS A 35 -25.79 4.89 -11.87
N HIS A 36 -26.29 5.18 -10.69
CA HIS A 36 -26.57 6.54 -10.23
C HIS A 36 -25.82 6.83 -8.94
N ALA A 37 -25.17 8.00 -8.88
CA ALA A 37 -24.57 8.52 -7.66
C ALA A 37 -24.45 10.05 -7.78
N PHE A 38 -24.55 10.74 -6.66
CA PHE A 38 -24.30 12.17 -6.59
C PHE A 38 -22.97 12.42 -5.89
N LEU A 39 -22.17 13.33 -6.44
CA LEU A 39 -20.86 13.67 -5.89
C LEU A 39 -20.97 14.21 -4.46
N ASN A 40 -21.99 15.01 -4.16
CA ASN A 40 -22.19 15.53 -2.82
C ASN A 40 -22.41 14.44 -1.79
N ASP A 41 -23.18 13.39 -2.13
CA ASP A 41 -23.39 12.25 -1.25
C ASP A 41 -22.07 11.50 -0.98
N ALA A 42 -21.23 11.36 -2.01
CA ALA A 42 -19.91 10.75 -1.87
C ALA A 42 -18.95 11.59 -0.99
N VAL A 43 -19.02 12.93 -1.13
CA VAL A 43 -18.26 13.87 -0.29
C VAL A 43 -18.73 13.82 1.17
N ASP A 44 -20.03 13.79 1.40
CA ASP A 44 -20.58 13.72 2.76
C ASP A 44 -20.26 12.37 3.42
N TYR A 45 -20.36 11.27 2.68
CA TYR A 45 -19.95 9.96 3.18
C TYR A 45 -18.45 9.90 3.46
N PHE A 46 -17.61 10.52 2.60
CA PHE A 46 -16.17 10.62 2.83
C PHE A 46 -15.86 11.37 4.14
N LYS A 47 -16.51 12.50 4.39
CA LYS A 47 -16.32 13.27 5.64
C LYS A 47 -16.74 12.47 6.87
N GLN A 48 -17.87 11.76 6.76
CA GLN A 48 -18.35 10.87 7.83
C GLN A 48 -17.33 9.76 8.09
N LEU A 49 -16.91 9.02 7.07
CA LEU A 49 -15.94 7.93 7.19
C LEU A 49 -14.60 8.41 7.78
N LEU A 50 -14.12 9.59 7.36
CA LEU A 50 -12.89 10.16 7.92
C LEU A 50 -13.05 10.49 9.42
N GLY A 51 -14.21 10.97 9.84
CA GLY A 51 -14.55 11.20 11.25
C GLY A 51 -14.61 9.91 12.06
N GLU A 52 -15.17 8.84 11.51
CA GLU A 52 -15.23 7.51 12.12
C GLU A 52 -13.83 6.90 12.27
N ILE A 53 -13.01 6.97 11.22
CA ILE A 53 -11.60 6.55 11.21
C ILE A 53 -10.83 7.29 12.31
N LYS A 54 -10.99 8.62 12.37
CA LYS A 54 -10.35 9.45 13.39
C LYS A 54 -10.74 8.99 14.78
N SER A 55 -12.03 8.88 15.07
CA SER A 55 -12.55 8.51 16.40
C SER A 55 -12.08 7.12 16.82
N SER A 56 -12.12 6.14 15.92
CA SER A 56 -11.69 4.77 16.21
C SER A 56 -10.16 4.69 16.41
N LEU A 57 -9.38 5.36 15.57
CA LEU A 57 -7.92 5.35 15.71
C LEU A 57 -7.48 6.08 16.98
N ASP A 58 -8.08 7.22 17.32
CA ASP A 58 -7.78 7.95 18.57
C ASP A 58 -8.07 7.08 19.81
N LEU A 59 -9.15 6.28 19.81
CA LEU A 59 -9.44 5.34 20.90
C LEU A 59 -8.42 4.20 21.03
N LYS A 60 -7.87 3.73 19.90
CA LYS A 60 -6.88 2.64 19.88
C LYS A 60 -5.45 3.14 20.13
N TRP A 61 -5.23 4.46 19.99
CA TRP A 61 -3.91 5.05 20.11
C TRP A 61 -3.52 5.27 21.58
N ASN A 62 -2.82 4.32 22.14
CA ASN A 62 -2.40 4.32 23.56
C ASN A 62 -0.96 4.79 23.78
N ARG A 63 -0.45 5.68 22.91
CA ARG A 63 0.93 6.17 22.94
C ARG A 63 1.00 7.64 23.36
N SER A 64 2.21 8.08 23.77
CA SER A 64 2.45 9.46 24.20
C SER A 64 2.53 10.47 23.04
N GLU A 65 2.86 10.00 21.85
CA GLU A 65 2.92 10.81 20.65
C GLU A 65 1.50 11.15 20.16
N LYS A 66 1.30 12.38 19.70
CA LYS A 66 0.02 12.80 19.15
C LYS A 66 -0.10 12.42 17.68
N LEU A 67 -1.30 12.04 17.26
CA LEU A 67 -1.66 11.91 15.85
C LEU A 67 -1.83 13.31 15.23
N ASP A 68 -1.20 13.54 14.09
CA ASP A 68 -1.23 14.83 13.38
C ASP A 68 -2.40 14.86 12.39
N TRP A 69 -3.61 15.04 12.91
CA TRP A 69 -4.82 15.09 12.09
C TRP A 69 -4.94 16.37 11.27
N ASP A 70 -4.20 17.43 11.63
CA ASP A 70 -4.24 18.71 10.93
C ASP A 70 -3.42 18.66 9.63
N ASN A 71 -2.42 17.76 9.56
CA ASN A 71 -1.53 17.59 8.42
C ASN A 71 -1.60 16.16 7.86
N ILE A 72 -2.81 15.62 7.72
CA ILE A 72 -3.02 14.33 7.02
C ILE A 72 -2.65 14.45 5.56
N VAL A 73 -2.13 13.37 4.99
CA VAL A 73 -1.73 13.32 3.57
C VAL A 73 -2.40 12.16 2.87
N PHE A 74 -3.14 12.46 1.81
CA PHE A 74 -3.72 11.47 0.93
C PHE A 74 -2.75 11.15 -0.21
N CYS A 75 -2.45 9.86 -0.40
CA CYS A 75 -1.61 9.39 -1.49
C CYS A 75 -2.47 8.73 -2.55
N PHE A 76 -2.25 9.08 -3.81
CA PHE A 76 -3.00 8.58 -4.94
C PHE A 76 -2.08 7.97 -5.98
N SER A 77 -2.54 6.90 -6.61
CA SER A 77 -1.89 6.31 -7.77
C SER A 77 -1.94 7.27 -8.96
N SER A 78 -0.88 7.25 -9.75
CA SER A 78 -0.83 7.94 -11.03
C SER A 78 -1.62 7.16 -12.10
N SER A 79 -1.87 7.79 -13.25
CA SER A 79 -2.52 7.14 -14.39
C SER A 79 -1.66 6.03 -14.99
N GLU A 80 -0.36 6.17 -14.92
CA GLU A 80 0.62 5.17 -15.32
C GLU A 80 1.10 4.34 -14.12
N ASN A 81 1.61 3.14 -14.39
CA ASN A 81 2.15 2.24 -13.37
C ASN A 81 3.41 1.55 -13.91
N TYR A 82 4.55 1.76 -13.24
CA TYR A 82 5.82 1.17 -13.66
C TYR A 82 5.82 -0.36 -13.62
N ARG A 83 5.04 -0.99 -12.70
CA ARG A 83 4.92 -2.45 -12.65
C ARG A 83 4.34 -3.04 -13.93
N LYS A 84 3.47 -2.30 -14.63
CA LYS A 84 2.95 -2.72 -15.95
C LYS A 84 4.04 -2.70 -17.03
N LYS A 85 5.08 -1.88 -16.87
CA LYS A 85 6.25 -1.90 -17.77
C LYS A 85 7.12 -3.13 -17.50
N LEU A 86 7.17 -3.61 -16.25
CA LEU A 86 7.89 -4.82 -15.87
C LEU A 86 7.10 -6.10 -16.20
N ASN A 87 5.79 -6.06 -15.98
CA ASN A 87 4.87 -7.15 -16.28
C ASN A 87 3.54 -6.59 -16.84
N PRO A 88 3.30 -6.68 -18.16
CA PRO A 88 2.06 -6.18 -18.77
C PRO A 88 0.77 -6.81 -18.20
N GLU A 89 0.86 -8.04 -17.67
CA GLU A 89 -0.27 -8.74 -17.06
C GLU A 89 -0.62 -8.24 -15.64
N TYR A 90 0.23 -7.39 -15.04
CA TYR A 90 -0.02 -6.83 -13.71
C TYR A 90 -1.34 -6.05 -13.67
N LYS A 91 -2.26 -6.48 -12.80
CA LYS A 91 -3.62 -5.92 -12.66
C LYS A 91 -4.45 -5.89 -13.98
N ALA A 92 -4.10 -6.72 -14.98
CA ALA A 92 -4.78 -6.69 -16.29
C ALA A 92 -6.27 -6.99 -16.18
N GLN A 93 -6.68 -7.90 -15.28
CA GLN A 93 -8.09 -8.24 -15.07
C GLN A 93 -8.92 -7.07 -14.52
N ARG A 94 -8.28 -6.05 -13.90
CA ARG A 94 -9.00 -4.86 -13.38
C ARG A 94 -9.50 -3.94 -14.48
N VAL A 95 -9.02 -4.08 -15.71
CA VAL A 95 -9.43 -3.24 -16.86
C VAL A 95 -10.92 -3.41 -17.17
N SER A 96 -11.48 -4.62 -16.95
CA SER A 96 -12.91 -4.90 -17.14
C SER A 96 -13.81 -4.35 -16.02
N HIS A 97 -13.24 -3.94 -14.88
CA HIS A 97 -14.01 -3.45 -13.74
C HIS A 97 -14.16 -1.93 -13.83
N ARG A 98 -15.41 -1.49 -13.99
CA ARG A 98 -15.76 -0.08 -13.97
C ARG A 98 -15.54 0.48 -12.56
N LYS A 99 -14.82 1.59 -12.45
CA LYS A 99 -14.78 2.35 -11.19
C LYS A 99 -16.15 2.96 -10.88
N PRO A 100 -16.50 3.13 -9.59
CA PRO A 100 -17.74 3.78 -9.18
C PRO A 100 -17.93 5.15 -9.83
N THR A 101 -19.18 5.53 -10.10
CA THR A 101 -19.53 6.73 -10.90
C THR A 101 -18.91 8.01 -10.35
N CYS A 102 -18.91 8.22 -9.02
CA CYS A 102 -18.36 9.42 -8.38
C CYS A 102 -16.87 9.34 -8.06
N TYR A 103 -16.19 8.21 -8.33
CA TYR A 103 -14.80 8.00 -7.93
C TYR A 103 -13.86 9.14 -8.37
N LYS A 104 -13.91 9.49 -9.66
CA LYS A 104 -13.03 10.53 -10.21
C LYS A 104 -13.30 11.90 -9.59
N GLY A 105 -14.57 12.29 -9.49
CA GLY A 105 -14.97 13.56 -8.89
C GLY A 105 -14.59 13.63 -7.39
N LEU A 106 -14.72 12.53 -6.66
CA LEU A 106 -14.32 12.49 -5.25
C LEU A 106 -12.78 12.57 -5.08
N VAL A 107 -12.01 11.93 -5.96
CA VAL A 107 -10.54 12.08 -5.97
C VAL A 107 -10.14 13.53 -6.23
N GLU A 108 -10.76 14.19 -7.19
CA GLU A 108 -10.53 15.62 -7.48
C GLU A 108 -10.89 16.49 -6.27
N TYR A 109 -12.05 16.25 -5.65
CA TYR A 109 -12.46 16.95 -4.43
C TYR A 109 -11.44 16.80 -3.29
N ILE A 110 -10.96 15.58 -3.04
CA ILE A 110 -9.96 15.32 -1.99
C ILE A 110 -8.66 16.06 -2.30
N LYS A 111 -8.18 16.02 -3.55
CA LYS A 111 -6.97 16.70 -3.98
C LYS A 111 -7.04 18.23 -3.86
N GLU A 112 -8.22 18.82 -4.03
CA GLU A 112 -8.43 20.26 -3.91
C GLU A 112 -8.56 20.75 -2.47
N ASN A 113 -9.04 19.89 -1.56
CA ASN A 113 -9.39 20.29 -0.19
C ASN A 113 -8.46 19.72 0.89
N TYR A 114 -7.56 18.79 0.56
CA TYR A 114 -6.65 18.15 1.50
C TYR A 114 -5.23 18.05 0.92
N ASN A 115 -4.25 17.97 1.81
CA ASN A 115 -2.89 17.65 1.37
C ASN A 115 -2.87 16.31 0.64
N SER A 116 -2.42 16.31 -0.59
CA SER A 116 -2.41 15.11 -1.42
C SER A 116 -1.15 15.00 -2.25
N VAL A 117 -0.73 13.78 -2.51
CA VAL A 117 0.46 13.45 -3.33
C VAL A 117 0.10 12.39 -4.35
N SER A 118 0.51 12.63 -5.60
CA SER A 118 0.63 11.62 -6.64
C SER A 118 1.92 11.91 -7.42
N TYR A 119 2.65 10.90 -7.87
CA TYR A 119 3.95 11.13 -8.50
C TYR A 119 4.27 10.15 -9.62
N GLY A 120 4.68 10.69 -10.77
CA GLY A 120 5.22 9.93 -11.91
C GLY A 120 4.32 8.78 -12.36
N ASP A 121 4.87 7.58 -12.36
CA ASP A 121 4.18 6.32 -12.65
C ASP A 121 4.14 5.40 -11.41
N LEU A 122 4.08 5.99 -10.20
CA LEU A 122 3.97 5.28 -8.93
C LEU A 122 2.51 5.02 -8.56
N GLU A 123 2.28 3.92 -7.85
CA GLU A 123 1.03 3.67 -7.14
C GLU A 123 1.01 4.45 -5.82
N GLY A 124 -0.19 4.72 -5.30
CA GLY A 124 -0.36 5.37 -3.99
C GLY A 124 0.36 4.63 -2.87
N ASP A 125 0.37 3.28 -2.96
CA ASP A 125 1.02 2.40 -2.00
C ASP A 125 2.55 2.58 -1.97
N ASP A 126 3.17 2.76 -3.14
CA ASP A 126 4.61 3.05 -3.24
C ASP A 126 4.96 4.39 -2.60
N ILE A 127 4.11 5.39 -2.82
CA ILE A 127 4.28 6.74 -2.23
C ILE A 127 4.17 6.67 -0.71
N ILE A 128 3.13 5.99 -0.19
CA ILE A 128 2.93 5.79 1.26
C ILE A 128 4.13 5.08 1.87
N SER A 129 4.58 4.00 1.25
CA SER A 129 5.72 3.22 1.73
C SER A 129 7.01 4.04 1.73
N ALA A 130 7.31 4.77 0.65
CA ALA A 130 8.48 5.63 0.57
C ALA A 130 8.48 6.73 1.64
N ILE A 131 7.33 7.39 1.87
CA ILE A 131 7.21 8.38 2.95
C ILE A 131 7.37 7.71 4.31
N SER A 132 6.67 6.60 4.55
CA SER A 132 6.69 5.91 5.83
C SER A 132 8.09 5.43 6.21
N THR A 133 8.84 4.87 5.27
CA THR A 133 10.22 4.43 5.50
C THR A 133 11.19 5.59 5.68
N CYS A 134 10.91 6.77 5.09
CA CYS A 134 11.66 7.99 5.36
C CYS A 134 11.48 8.49 6.81
N PHE A 135 10.25 8.42 7.33
CA PHE A 135 9.89 8.87 8.68
C PHE A 135 9.82 7.73 9.70
N LYS A 136 10.68 6.75 9.59
CA LYS A 136 10.78 5.56 10.44
C LYS A 136 10.22 5.73 11.86
N ASN A 137 9.26 4.90 12.26
CA ASN A 137 8.56 4.94 13.55
C ASN A 137 7.73 6.21 13.85
N ASN A 138 7.52 7.08 12.86
CA ASN A 138 6.78 8.33 13.04
C ASN A 138 5.60 8.49 12.07
N THR A 139 5.14 7.38 11.51
CA THR A 139 4.00 7.36 10.58
C THR A 139 2.94 6.38 11.03
N VAL A 140 1.69 6.73 10.75
CA VAL A 140 0.54 5.83 10.79
C VAL A 140 -0.05 5.77 9.39
N ILE A 141 -0.08 4.59 8.80
CA ILE A 141 -0.70 4.31 7.51
C ILE A 141 -2.16 3.94 7.75
N ILE A 142 -3.07 4.57 7.04
CA ILE A 142 -4.51 4.26 7.07
C ILE A 142 -4.91 3.72 5.69
N SER A 143 -5.25 2.44 5.62
CA SER A 143 -5.73 1.78 4.41
C SER A 143 -6.58 0.55 4.76
N GLY A 144 -7.31 0.01 3.80
CA GLY A 144 -7.93 -1.32 3.87
C GLY A 144 -7.02 -2.43 3.33
N ASP A 145 -5.90 -2.09 2.69
CA ASP A 145 -5.03 -3.06 2.04
C ASP A 145 -4.05 -3.70 3.03
N LYS A 146 -4.05 -5.04 3.05
CA LYS A 146 -3.16 -5.86 3.90
C LYS A 146 -1.68 -5.71 3.53
N ASP A 147 -1.38 -5.27 2.30
CA ASP A 147 -0.03 -5.25 1.76
C ASP A 147 0.85 -4.22 2.48
N PHE A 148 0.26 -3.23 3.14
CA PHE A 148 0.99 -2.33 4.06
C PHE A 148 1.64 -3.03 5.27
N LYS A 149 1.31 -4.28 5.56
CA LYS A 149 2.06 -5.11 6.53
C LYS A 149 3.48 -5.48 6.06
N THR A 150 3.84 -5.15 4.82
CA THR A 150 5.20 -5.28 4.28
C THR A 150 6.03 -4.01 4.46
N VAL A 151 5.44 -2.89 4.93
CA VAL A 151 6.14 -1.63 5.15
C VAL A 151 6.80 -1.63 6.54
N PRO A 152 8.14 -1.57 6.62
CA PRO A 152 8.85 -1.66 7.89
C PRO A 152 8.73 -0.39 8.73
N CYS A 153 8.84 -0.54 10.05
CA CYS A 153 8.92 0.55 11.02
C CYS A 153 7.74 1.54 10.94
N SER A 154 6.54 1.02 10.70
CA SER A 154 5.31 1.78 10.55
C SER A 154 4.20 1.27 11.44
N PHE A 155 3.27 2.16 11.82
CA PHE A 155 1.97 1.76 12.33
C PHE A 155 1.00 1.67 11.15
N PHE A 156 0.20 0.61 11.14
CA PHE A 156 -0.81 0.38 10.12
C PHE A 156 -2.18 0.21 10.78
N TYR A 157 -3.10 1.11 10.44
CA TYR A 157 -4.50 1.02 10.81
C TYR A 157 -5.32 0.56 9.61
N ASN A 158 -5.80 -0.67 9.67
CA ASN A 158 -6.76 -1.18 8.70
C ASN A 158 -8.17 -0.74 9.12
N PHE A 159 -8.70 0.28 8.46
CA PHE A 159 -10.00 0.86 8.81
C PHE A 159 -11.17 -0.06 8.46
N MET A 160 -11.02 -0.99 7.51
CA MET A 160 -12.04 -1.96 7.16
C MET A 160 -12.18 -3.07 8.21
N GLN A 161 -11.10 -3.43 8.88
CA GLN A 161 -11.03 -4.46 9.92
C GLN A 161 -11.02 -3.86 11.33
N ASP A 162 -10.94 -2.55 11.43
CA ASP A 162 -10.79 -1.80 12.68
C ASP A 162 -9.62 -2.30 13.56
N THR A 163 -8.46 -2.55 12.92
CA THR A 163 -7.26 -3.08 13.58
C THR A 163 -6.07 -2.15 13.44
N LEU A 164 -5.38 -1.89 14.54
CA LEU A 164 -4.12 -1.14 14.60
C LEU A 164 -2.98 -2.09 14.96
N GLY A 165 -1.91 -2.05 14.20
CA GLY A 165 -0.69 -2.83 14.45
C GLY A 165 0.57 -2.05 14.15
N TYR A 166 1.70 -2.49 14.72
CA TYR A 166 3.03 -2.02 14.37
C TYR A 166 3.78 -3.12 13.66
N THR A 167 4.50 -2.78 12.60
CA THR A 167 5.30 -3.71 11.81
C THR A 167 6.78 -3.35 11.91
N ASP A 168 7.57 -4.19 12.58
CA ASP A 168 9.02 -4.07 12.59
C ASP A 168 9.67 -4.57 11.28
N GLU A 169 10.96 -4.32 11.12
CA GLU A 169 11.71 -4.67 9.90
C GLU A 169 11.67 -6.18 9.60
N LYS A 170 11.82 -7.01 10.62
CA LYS A 170 11.84 -8.47 10.46
C LYS A 170 10.47 -9.00 10.04
N THR A 171 9.44 -8.49 10.69
CA THR A 171 8.04 -8.86 10.40
C THR A 171 7.64 -8.39 9.00
N ALA A 172 8.00 -7.16 8.61
CA ALA A 172 7.73 -6.63 7.28
C ALA A 172 8.40 -7.48 6.19
N TYR A 173 9.68 -7.78 6.34
CA TYR A 173 10.41 -8.62 5.40
C TYR A 173 9.82 -10.03 5.28
N LYS A 174 9.48 -10.66 6.41
CA LYS A 174 8.82 -11.97 6.41
C LYS A 174 7.48 -11.94 5.70
N ASN A 175 6.69 -10.88 5.90
CA ASN A 175 5.41 -10.71 5.21
C ASN A 175 5.61 -10.57 3.70
N LEU A 176 6.60 -9.78 3.27
CA LEU A 176 6.96 -9.66 1.85
C LEU A 176 7.35 -11.02 1.25
N LEU A 177 8.20 -11.80 1.92
CA LEU A 177 8.60 -13.13 1.41
C LEU A 177 7.43 -14.11 1.34
N LYS A 178 6.48 -14.04 2.29
CA LYS A 178 5.23 -14.82 2.21
C LYS A 178 4.42 -14.44 0.98
N GLN A 179 4.31 -13.16 0.69
CA GLN A 179 3.58 -12.65 -0.48
C GLN A 179 4.27 -13.07 -1.78
N VAL A 180 5.60 -13.02 -1.86
CA VAL A 180 6.35 -13.55 -3.01
C VAL A 180 6.08 -15.05 -3.24
N LEU A 181 6.00 -15.82 -2.17
CA LEU A 181 5.73 -17.26 -2.25
C LEU A 181 4.28 -17.55 -2.66
N THR A 182 3.31 -16.80 -2.15
CA THR A 182 1.88 -17.05 -2.42
C THR A 182 1.40 -16.46 -3.73
N GLY A 183 2.05 -15.41 -4.20
CA GLY A 183 1.51 -14.52 -5.23
C GLY A 183 0.29 -13.73 -4.76
N ASP A 184 -0.28 -12.97 -5.67
CA ASP A 184 -1.55 -12.28 -5.49
C ASP A 184 -2.38 -12.35 -6.77
N THR A 185 -3.54 -13.02 -6.67
CA THR A 185 -4.47 -13.16 -7.81
C THR A 185 -5.16 -11.84 -8.15
N ALA A 186 -5.34 -10.94 -7.17
CA ALA A 186 -5.94 -9.63 -7.41
C ALA A 186 -5.01 -8.71 -8.21
N ASP A 187 -3.70 -8.94 -8.12
CA ASP A 187 -2.66 -8.22 -8.84
C ASP A 187 -2.09 -9.00 -10.03
N ASN A 188 -2.61 -10.22 -10.24
CA ASN A 188 -2.27 -11.11 -11.35
C ASN A 188 -0.79 -11.51 -11.42
N TYR A 189 -0.19 -11.89 -10.27
CA TYR A 189 1.09 -12.60 -10.24
C TYR A 189 0.98 -13.87 -9.39
N LYS A 190 1.62 -14.96 -9.84
CA LYS A 190 1.21 -16.33 -9.44
C LYS A 190 1.88 -16.88 -8.19
N GLY A 191 3.00 -16.30 -7.75
CA GLY A 191 3.82 -16.89 -6.69
C GLY A 191 4.45 -18.23 -7.06
N CYS A 192 4.89 -18.98 -6.06
CA CYS A 192 5.45 -20.30 -6.22
C CYS A 192 4.33 -21.37 -6.29
N PRO A 193 4.31 -22.25 -7.32
CA PRO A 193 3.29 -23.28 -7.48
C PRO A 193 3.11 -24.14 -6.21
N LYS A 194 1.85 -24.41 -5.87
CA LYS A 194 1.45 -25.24 -4.71
C LYS A 194 1.79 -24.67 -3.34
N ILE A 195 2.20 -23.40 -3.25
CA ILE A 195 2.43 -22.71 -1.98
C ILE A 195 1.30 -21.70 -1.73
N GLY A 196 0.37 -22.07 -0.86
CA GLY A 196 -0.66 -21.17 -0.36
C GLY A 196 -0.25 -20.49 0.96
N PRO A 197 -1.11 -19.59 1.51
CA PRO A 197 -0.79 -18.78 2.70
C PRO A 197 -0.33 -19.59 3.91
N VAL A 198 -0.98 -20.71 4.22
CA VAL A 198 -0.62 -21.57 5.37
C VAL A 198 0.77 -22.17 5.19
N THR A 199 1.10 -22.62 3.97
CA THR A 199 2.41 -23.19 3.66
C THR A 199 3.49 -22.13 3.71
N ALA A 200 3.26 -20.95 3.12
CA ALA A 200 4.19 -19.83 3.15
C ALA A 200 4.47 -19.37 4.60
N GLN A 201 3.41 -19.27 5.42
CA GLN A 201 3.53 -18.96 6.85
C GLN A 201 4.46 -19.92 7.58
N LYS A 202 4.24 -21.25 7.40
CA LYS A 202 5.09 -22.27 8.01
C LYS A 202 6.53 -22.18 7.52
N LEU A 203 6.75 -21.98 6.22
CA LEU A 203 8.10 -21.92 5.64
C LEU A 203 8.91 -20.74 6.17
N ILE A 204 8.28 -19.58 6.36
CA ILE A 204 8.96 -18.34 6.74
C ILE A 204 9.09 -18.20 8.26
N ASP A 205 8.06 -18.57 9.03
CA ASP A 205 8.04 -18.25 10.47
C ASP A 205 8.60 -19.37 11.36
N THR A 206 8.53 -20.65 10.93
CA THR A 206 8.95 -21.77 11.78
C THR A 206 10.40 -22.21 11.55
N ASN A 207 11.06 -21.67 10.54
CA ASN A 207 12.47 -21.99 10.30
C ASN A 207 13.38 -21.24 11.27
N SER A 208 14.34 -21.96 11.89
CA SER A 208 15.45 -21.41 12.66
C SER A 208 16.55 -20.79 11.81
N ILE A 209 16.29 -20.62 10.50
CA ILE A 209 17.24 -20.03 9.55
C ILE A 209 17.37 -18.53 9.85
N ASP A 210 18.60 -18.03 9.77
CA ASP A 210 18.87 -16.59 9.86
C ASP A 210 18.04 -15.84 8.82
N ILE A 211 17.48 -14.70 9.24
CA ILE A 211 16.60 -13.89 8.39
C ILE A 211 17.28 -13.45 7.09
N SER A 212 18.59 -13.22 7.13
CA SER A 212 19.39 -12.85 5.96
C SER A 212 19.46 -13.94 4.89
N LEU A 213 19.24 -15.19 5.27
CA LEU A 213 19.30 -16.37 4.40
C LEU A 213 17.92 -16.81 3.89
N LEU A 214 16.82 -16.23 4.38
CA LEU A 214 15.46 -16.66 4.01
C LEU A 214 15.20 -16.57 2.50
N TRP A 215 15.69 -15.52 1.83
CA TRP A 215 15.55 -15.42 0.39
C TRP A 215 16.17 -16.62 -0.33
N ASN A 216 17.44 -16.84 -0.15
CA ASN A 216 18.16 -17.91 -0.85
C ASN A 216 17.70 -19.31 -0.45
N ASN A 217 17.63 -19.57 0.87
CA ASN A 217 17.44 -20.92 1.38
C ASN A 217 15.97 -21.36 1.43
N ILE A 218 15.03 -20.40 1.37
CA ILE A 218 13.61 -20.73 1.36
C ILE A 218 12.96 -20.31 0.04
N VAL A 219 12.97 -19.03 -0.32
CA VAL A 219 12.22 -18.57 -1.48
C VAL A 219 12.79 -19.16 -2.77
N VAL A 220 14.05 -18.90 -3.08
CA VAL A 220 14.70 -19.38 -4.31
C VAL A 220 14.67 -20.91 -4.39
N GLU A 221 14.97 -21.61 -3.29
CA GLU A 221 14.93 -23.07 -3.27
C GLU A 221 13.53 -23.64 -3.53
N LYS A 222 12.46 -22.97 -3.08
CA LYS A 222 11.09 -23.42 -3.38
C LYS A 222 10.73 -23.21 -4.84
N PHE A 223 11.10 -22.08 -5.44
CA PHE A 223 10.91 -21.86 -6.87
C PHE A 223 11.68 -22.89 -7.70
N LYS A 224 12.95 -23.16 -7.40
CA LYS A 224 13.76 -24.19 -8.07
C LYS A 224 13.13 -25.59 -7.96
N LYS A 225 12.64 -25.99 -6.78
CA LYS A 225 11.94 -27.27 -6.58
C LYS A 225 10.62 -27.38 -7.33
N ALA A 226 10.02 -26.25 -7.68
CA ALA A 226 8.82 -26.17 -8.51
C ALA A 226 9.13 -26.14 -10.02
N GLY A 227 10.41 -26.26 -10.42
CA GLY A 227 10.87 -26.19 -11.82
C GLY A 227 10.97 -24.78 -12.37
N LEU A 228 11.00 -23.77 -11.49
CA LEU A 228 11.15 -22.35 -11.82
C LEU A 228 12.58 -21.88 -11.50
N THR A 229 12.87 -20.63 -11.85
CA THR A 229 14.19 -20.02 -11.67
C THR A 229 14.20 -19.00 -10.53
N GLU A 230 15.37 -18.46 -10.22
CA GLU A 230 15.50 -17.33 -9.30
C GLU A 230 14.91 -16.05 -9.92
N GLU A 231 14.99 -15.90 -11.24
CA GLU A 231 14.39 -14.78 -11.97
C GLU A 231 12.87 -14.77 -11.85
N ASP A 232 12.22 -15.95 -11.82
CA ASP A 232 10.78 -16.06 -11.56
C ASP A 232 10.43 -15.60 -10.14
N ALA A 233 11.25 -15.96 -9.15
CA ALA A 233 11.09 -15.49 -7.78
C ALA A 233 11.28 -13.97 -7.69
N LEU A 234 12.29 -13.42 -8.38
CA LEU A 234 12.56 -11.99 -8.44
C LEU A 234 11.44 -11.22 -9.15
N ALA A 235 10.86 -11.78 -10.21
CA ALA A 235 9.70 -11.19 -10.86
C ALA A 235 8.51 -11.04 -9.89
N ASN A 236 8.23 -12.05 -9.07
CA ASN A 236 7.20 -11.98 -8.02
C ASN A 236 7.56 -10.97 -6.93
N PHE A 237 8.84 -10.91 -6.51
CA PHE A 237 9.32 -9.90 -5.56
C PHE A 237 9.06 -8.48 -6.10
N ASN A 238 9.39 -8.21 -7.34
CA ASN A 238 9.20 -6.90 -7.97
C ASN A 238 7.72 -6.47 -8.04
N MET A 239 6.79 -7.42 -8.09
CA MET A 239 5.35 -7.11 -8.05
C MET A 239 4.85 -6.85 -6.62
N ALA A 240 5.37 -7.59 -5.63
CA ALA A 240 4.96 -7.50 -4.24
C ALA A 240 5.62 -6.36 -3.46
N TYR A 241 6.81 -5.93 -3.88
CA TYR A 241 7.62 -4.95 -3.17
C TYR A 241 7.03 -3.54 -3.29
N LEU A 242 6.82 -2.88 -2.15
CA LEU A 242 6.49 -1.46 -2.07
C LEU A 242 7.78 -0.63 -1.92
N LEU A 243 7.93 0.42 -2.71
CA LEU A 243 9.16 1.22 -2.77
C LEU A 243 9.49 1.88 -1.43
N HIS A 244 10.76 1.87 -1.05
CA HIS A 244 11.27 2.54 0.13
C HIS A 244 11.94 3.88 -0.24
N ALA A 245 12.14 4.75 0.75
CA ALA A 245 12.78 6.06 0.56
C ALA A 245 14.21 5.99 0.06
N THR A 246 14.89 4.85 0.22
CA THR A 246 16.25 4.60 -0.28
C THR A 246 16.31 4.18 -1.72
N ASP A 247 15.19 3.75 -2.30
CA ASP A 247 15.15 3.27 -3.66
C ASP A 247 15.30 4.43 -4.63
N ASP A 248 15.85 4.12 -5.79
CA ASP A 248 15.95 5.11 -6.87
C ASP A 248 14.59 5.25 -7.56
N LEU A 249 13.75 6.11 -7.00
CA LEU A 249 12.40 6.33 -7.51
C LEU A 249 12.39 6.92 -8.93
N SER A 250 13.48 7.60 -9.35
CA SER A 250 13.59 8.16 -10.70
C SER A 250 13.87 7.10 -11.75
N HIS A 251 14.74 6.15 -11.42
CA HIS A 251 15.14 5.05 -12.31
C HIS A 251 14.41 3.72 -12.01
N LYS A 252 13.54 3.68 -10.99
CA LYS A 252 12.80 2.48 -10.53
C LYS A 252 13.74 1.28 -10.32
N LYS A 253 14.94 1.57 -9.81
CA LYS A 253 15.88 0.51 -9.47
C LYS A 253 15.48 -0.12 -8.16
N LEU A 254 14.87 -1.29 -8.25
CA LEU A 254 14.45 -2.06 -7.09
C LEU A 254 15.68 -2.63 -6.35
N PRO A 255 15.59 -2.76 -5.02
CA PRO A 255 16.66 -3.33 -4.22
C PRO A 255 16.82 -4.83 -4.52
N LYS A 256 17.95 -5.39 -4.07
CA LYS A 256 18.07 -6.85 -4.02
C LYS A 256 17.12 -7.42 -2.97
N PRO A 257 16.56 -8.61 -3.17
CA PRO A 257 15.60 -9.21 -2.25
C PRO A 257 16.27 -9.79 -0.98
N THR A 258 17.31 -9.13 -0.47
CA THR A 258 18.01 -9.50 0.77
C THR A 258 17.50 -8.68 1.94
N PHE A 259 17.61 -9.22 3.16
CA PHE A 259 17.20 -8.49 4.37
C PHE A 259 17.99 -7.20 4.55
N ASP A 260 19.29 -7.22 4.25
CA ASP A 260 20.16 -6.04 4.39
C ASP A 260 19.77 -4.92 3.43
N ASP A 261 19.43 -5.25 2.18
CA ASP A 261 18.98 -4.24 1.20
C ASP A 261 17.57 -3.74 1.55
N PHE A 262 16.68 -4.61 2.02
CA PHE A 262 15.33 -4.25 2.46
C PHE A 262 15.32 -3.30 3.66
N THR A 263 16.28 -3.45 4.58
CA THR A 263 16.36 -2.61 5.81
C THR A 263 17.17 -1.34 5.64
N LYS A 264 17.81 -1.12 4.48
CA LYS A 264 18.46 0.16 4.17
C LYS A 264 17.40 1.27 4.17
N ILE A 265 17.48 2.15 5.15
CA ILE A 265 16.56 3.27 5.29
C ILE A 265 17.36 4.57 5.24
N SER A 266 16.98 5.45 4.31
CA SER A 266 17.51 6.81 4.24
C SER A 266 16.71 7.73 5.14
N HIS A 267 17.40 8.49 6.00
CA HIS A 267 16.78 9.54 6.80
C HIS A 267 16.72 10.89 6.05
N THR A 268 17.03 10.91 4.76
CA THR A 268 17.11 12.15 3.98
C THR A 268 15.81 12.39 3.20
N TYR A 269 14.85 12.97 3.87
CA TYR A 269 13.57 13.44 3.33
C TYR A 269 13.70 14.28 2.03
N ASN A 270 14.73 15.12 1.95
CA ASN A 270 15.00 15.98 0.80
C ASN A 270 15.30 15.23 -0.50
N LYS A 271 15.46 13.90 -0.45
CA LYS A 271 15.67 13.06 -1.63
C LYS A 271 14.40 12.47 -2.22
N LEU A 272 13.27 12.57 -1.52
CA LEU A 272 12.00 12.17 -2.12
C LEU A 272 11.60 13.21 -3.16
N PRO A 273 11.25 12.79 -4.38
CA PRO A 273 10.94 13.72 -5.48
C PRO A 273 9.68 14.57 -5.24
N PHE A 274 8.90 14.21 -4.23
CA PHE A 274 7.71 14.94 -3.75
C PHE A 274 7.92 15.55 -2.34
N GLY A 275 9.17 15.69 -1.90
CA GLY A 275 9.52 16.14 -0.54
C GLY A 275 9.01 17.54 -0.18
N ASP A 276 8.88 18.43 -1.16
CA ASP A 276 8.41 19.80 -0.92
C ASP A 276 6.93 19.86 -0.51
N THR A 277 6.11 18.92 -0.96
CA THR A 277 4.70 18.78 -0.57
C THR A 277 4.52 18.55 0.94
N PHE A 278 5.56 18.02 1.61
CA PHE A 278 5.55 17.71 3.05
C PHE A 278 6.16 18.79 3.94
N ARG A 279 6.76 19.82 3.36
CA ARG A 279 7.41 20.86 4.15
C ARG A 279 6.43 21.76 4.88
N GLY A 280 5.11 21.62 4.61
CA GLY A 280 4.10 22.39 5.32
C GLY A 280 4.45 23.88 5.31
N GLU A 281 4.77 24.45 4.15
CA GLU A 281 4.82 25.88 4.02
C GLU A 281 3.38 26.37 4.17
N GLN A 282 3.12 26.87 5.37
CA GLN A 282 1.97 27.69 5.66
C GLN A 282 1.90 28.78 4.60
N LYS A 283 0.93 28.67 3.70
CA LYS A 283 0.45 29.81 2.97
C LYS A 283 -0.58 30.54 3.81
#